data_72f13306301f7730be7f8551f8aeece8
#
_entry.id   72f13306301f7730be7f8551f8aeece8
#
_cell.length_a   1.000
_cell.length_b   1.000
_cell.length_c   1.000
_cell.angle_alpha   90.00
_cell.angle_beta   90.00
_cell.angle_gamma   90.00
#
_symmetry.space_group_name_H-M   'P 1'
#
loop_
_entity.id
_entity.type
_entity.pdbx_description
1 polymer ?
#
loop_
_entity_poly.entity_id
_entity_poly.type
_entity_poly.pdbx_seq_one_letter_code
_entity_poly.pdbx_strand_id
1 'polypeptide(L)'
;MRIGLLSSGGDCPGINATIRGVGKSAILHYGMEVVGIHNGFTGLLNKEIEVFNERKLSGILNLGGTILGTSREKPFKKILNSEDNKPLVILQNYKDLGLDCIVCIGGNGTQKTAYKLSRLGINIIGVPKTIDNDVYGTDITFGFDSAVNIATEAIDRLHSTASSHKRVMVVEVMGHKAGWLALYAGMAGGADIILLPEMGFNIEKINEKILQRLAAGKPYSIVVVAEGLAAGQSRAVDFISSAIENMTGIEVRATVLGYIQRGGNPSPFDRNIATRLGGHATELIASGMFGRMVCIDGYKVSSVELSEVAGKTKLVPADHDLIVQGTKMGISFGI
;
A
#
# COMPACT_ATOMS: atom_id res chain seq x y z
N MET A 1 -27.24 -10.09 11.50
CA MET A 1 -26.66 -9.09 10.57
C MET A 1 -25.98 -9.80 9.42
N ARG A 2 -26.08 -9.24 8.22
CA ARG A 2 -25.46 -9.75 6.99
C ARG A 2 -24.41 -8.76 6.49
N ILE A 3 -23.15 -9.17 6.44
CA ILE A 3 -22.00 -8.31 6.16
C ILE A 3 -21.43 -8.63 4.78
N GLY A 4 -21.30 -7.61 3.91
CA GLY A 4 -20.57 -7.72 2.66
C GLY A 4 -19.08 -7.43 2.84
N LEU A 5 -18.20 -8.24 2.28
CA LEU A 5 -16.74 -8.01 2.23
C LEU A 5 -16.31 -7.78 0.80
N LEU A 6 -15.60 -6.69 0.52
CA LEU A 6 -14.96 -6.47 -0.77
C LEU A 6 -13.52 -5.98 -0.63
N SER A 7 -12.69 -6.33 -1.61
CA SER A 7 -11.37 -5.75 -1.80
C SER A 7 -11.33 -4.94 -3.09
N SER A 8 -10.75 -3.73 -3.03
CA SER A 8 -10.71 -2.82 -4.19
C SER A 8 -9.36 -2.14 -4.34
N GLY A 9 -9.00 -1.83 -5.58
CA GLY A 9 -7.72 -1.24 -5.93
C GLY A 9 -6.63 -2.28 -6.22
N GLY A 10 -5.35 -1.90 -6.11
CA GLY A 10 -4.24 -2.86 -6.23
C GLY A 10 -4.26 -3.89 -5.11
N ASP A 11 -3.92 -5.12 -5.42
CA ASP A 11 -3.75 -6.17 -4.42
C ASP A 11 -2.44 -5.99 -3.63
N CYS A 12 -2.37 -6.65 -2.50
CA CYS A 12 -1.15 -6.78 -1.71
C CYS A 12 -1.23 -8.00 -0.78
N PRO A 13 -0.10 -8.47 -0.25
CA PRO A 13 -0.10 -9.48 0.80
C PRO A 13 -0.90 -9.01 2.04
N GLY A 14 -1.71 -9.93 2.63
CA GLY A 14 -2.48 -9.65 3.84
C GLY A 14 -4.00 -9.44 3.63
N ILE A 15 -4.48 -9.25 2.39
CA ILE A 15 -5.93 -9.11 2.15
C ILE A 15 -6.70 -10.34 2.65
N ASN A 16 -6.21 -11.54 2.34
CA ASN A 16 -6.87 -12.77 2.76
C ASN A 16 -6.83 -12.96 4.29
N ALA A 17 -5.79 -12.50 4.96
CA ALA A 17 -5.72 -12.48 6.42
C ALA A 17 -6.79 -11.55 7.02
N THR A 18 -7.03 -10.39 6.39
CA THR A 18 -8.12 -9.47 6.78
C THR A 18 -9.49 -10.09 6.54
N ILE A 19 -9.73 -10.67 5.35
CA ILE A 19 -10.99 -11.37 5.02
C ILE A 19 -11.27 -12.46 6.06
N ARG A 20 -10.23 -13.24 6.42
CA ARG A 20 -10.33 -14.26 7.46
C ARG A 20 -10.62 -13.66 8.84
N GLY A 21 -9.96 -12.56 9.19
CA GLY A 21 -10.16 -11.85 10.47
C GLY A 21 -11.60 -11.37 10.63
N VAL A 22 -12.12 -10.65 9.64
CA VAL A 22 -13.54 -10.22 9.62
C VAL A 22 -14.47 -11.43 9.63
N GLY A 23 -14.28 -12.35 8.69
CA GLY A 23 -15.23 -13.45 8.48
C GLY A 23 -15.32 -14.40 9.66
N LYS A 24 -14.19 -14.82 10.24
CA LYS A 24 -14.21 -15.71 11.42
C LYS A 24 -14.75 -15.00 12.66
N SER A 25 -14.36 -13.77 12.92
CA SER A 25 -14.92 -12.96 14.02
C SER A 25 -16.44 -12.81 13.89
N ALA A 26 -16.93 -12.46 12.70
CA ALA A 26 -18.35 -12.27 12.42
C ALA A 26 -19.15 -13.56 12.62
N ILE A 27 -18.69 -14.66 12.04
CA ILE A 27 -19.42 -15.94 12.08
C ILE A 27 -19.36 -16.59 13.47
N LEU A 28 -18.15 -16.73 14.05
CA LEU A 28 -17.95 -17.53 15.25
C LEU A 28 -18.28 -16.80 16.54
N HIS A 29 -18.05 -15.48 16.59
CA HIS A 29 -18.25 -14.71 17.82
C HIS A 29 -19.60 -13.98 17.84
N TYR A 30 -20.01 -13.43 16.70
CA TYR A 30 -21.22 -12.60 16.62
C TYR A 30 -22.41 -13.28 15.93
N GLY A 31 -22.25 -14.50 15.37
CA GLY A 31 -23.32 -15.19 14.66
C GLY A 31 -23.84 -14.48 13.42
N MET A 32 -23.00 -13.66 12.77
CA MET A 32 -23.34 -12.88 11.59
C MET A 32 -23.15 -13.70 10.32
N GLU A 33 -23.97 -13.43 9.30
CA GLU A 33 -23.78 -13.96 7.96
C GLU A 33 -22.76 -13.10 7.19
N VAL A 34 -21.82 -13.74 6.52
CA VAL A 34 -20.76 -13.07 5.78
C VAL A 34 -20.84 -13.41 4.30
N VAL A 35 -20.82 -12.37 3.48
CA VAL A 35 -20.92 -12.44 2.02
C VAL A 35 -19.66 -11.84 1.39
N GLY A 36 -18.90 -12.64 0.66
CA GLY A 36 -17.81 -12.13 -0.18
C GLY A 36 -18.38 -11.51 -1.46
N ILE A 37 -17.95 -10.29 -1.78
CA ILE A 37 -18.29 -9.59 -3.01
C ILE A 37 -17.07 -9.66 -3.93
N HIS A 38 -17.20 -10.38 -5.04
CA HIS A 38 -16.10 -10.58 -5.98
C HIS A 38 -15.80 -9.31 -6.77
N ASN A 39 -14.55 -9.15 -7.21
CA ASN A 39 -14.12 -8.04 -8.08
C ASN A 39 -14.43 -6.63 -7.55
N GLY A 40 -14.46 -6.47 -6.22
CA GLY A 40 -14.63 -5.17 -5.56
C GLY A 40 -15.94 -4.45 -5.91
N PHE A 41 -15.85 -3.16 -6.25
CA PHE A 41 -17.05 -2.39 -6.60
C PHE A 41 -17.72 -2.82 -7.90
N THR A 42 -17.01 -3.46 -8.82
CA THR A 42 -17.59 -4.06 -10.04
C THR A 42 -18.57 -5.18 -9.65
N GLY A 43 -18.14 -6.08 -8.76
CA GLY A 43 -19.01 -7.16 -8.30
C GLY A 43 -20.20 -6.67 -7.47
N LEU A 44 -20.05 -5.58 -6.73
CA LEU A 44 -21.17 -4.97 -6.04
C LEU A 44 -22.20 -4.37 -7.02
N LEU A 45 -21.74 -3.82 -8.15
CA LEU A 45 -22.62 -3.37 -9.24
C LEU A 45 -23.36 -4.53 -9.91
N ASN A 46 -22.71 -5.68 -10.07
CA ASN A 46 -23.23 -6.84 -10.79
C ASN A 46 -23.87 -7.90 -9.87
N LYS A 47 -23.89 -7.71 -8.55
CA LYS A 47 -24.31 -8.68 -7.53
C LYS A 47 -23.52 -10.01 -7.58
N GLU A 48 -22.22 -9.93 -7.88
CA GLU A 48 -21.31 -11.09 -7.88
C GLU A 48 -20.92 -11.44 -6.45
N ILE A 49 -21.69 -12.29 -5.80
CA ILE A 49 -21.56 -12.59 -4.38
C ILE A 49 -21.36 -14.09 -4.12
N GLU A 50 -20.70 -14.41 -3.00
CA GLU A 50 -20.56 -15.75 -2.46
C GLU A 50 -20.79 -15.73 -0.94
N VAL A 51 -21.67 -16.58 -0.42
CA VAL A 51 -21.86 -16.70 1.04
C VAL A 51 -20.67 -17.47 1.63
N PHE A 52 -20.06 -16.89 2.65
CA PHE A 52 -18.91 -17.50 3.32
C PHE A 52 -19.34 -18.33 4.51
N ASN A 53 -18.68 -19.47 4.68
CA ASN A 53 -18.71 -20.29 5.85
C ASN A 53 -17.30 -20.44 6.44
N GLU A 54 -17.18 -21.08 7.60
CA GLU A 54 -15.90 -21.27 8.27
C GLU A 54 -14.88 -22.02 7.41
N ARG A 55 -15.33 -23.01 6.62
CA ARG A 55 -14.47 -23.80 5.73
C ARG A 55 -13.80 -22.93 4.66
N LYS A 56 -14.56 -22.00 4.06
CA LYS A 56 -14.03 -21.07 3.05
C LYS A 56 -12.95 -20.14 3.60
N LEU A 57 -13.05 -19.81 4.89
CA LEU A 57 -12.10 -18.92 5.59
C LEU A 57 -10.88 -19.67 6.17
N SER A 58 -10.85 -20.99 6.03
CA SER A 58 -9.74 -21.82 6.51
C SER A 58 -8.65 -21.90 5.44
N GLY A 59 -7.36 -21.91 5.87
CA GLY A 59 -6.21 -22.05 4.98
C GLY A 59 -5.82 -20.80 4.18
N ILE A 60 -6.52 -19.67 4.34
CA ILE A 60 -6.26 -18.46 3.53
C ILE A 60 -5.32 -17.44 4.21
N LEU A 61 -4.93 -17.66 5.46
CA LEU A 61 -4.15 -16.68 6.26
C LEU A 61 -2.85 -16.25 5.58
N ASN A 62 -2.16 -17.19 4.97
CA ASN A 62 -0.84 -16.98 4.37
C ASN A 62 -0.88 -16.83 2.84
N LEU A 63 -2.06 -16.81 2.23
CA LEU A 63 -2.19 -16.65 0.78
C LEU A 63 -1.99 -15.18 0.39
N GLY A 64 -1.16 -14.94 -0.62
CA GLY A 64 -1.03 -13.65 -1.28
C GLY A 64 -2.24 -13.32 -2.15
N GLY A 65 -2.28 -12.10 -2.68
CA GLY A 65 -3.41 -11.62 -3.48
C GLY A 65 -4.72 -11.58 -2.70
N THR A 66 -5.84 -11.88 -3.35
CA THR A 66 -7.18 -11.88 -2.75
C THR A 66 -8.07 -12.97 -3.34
N ILE A 67 -8.71 -13.77 -2.48
CA ILE A 67 -9.68 -14.81 -2.89
C ILE A 67 -10.97 -14.21 -3.49
N LEU A 68 -11.21 -12.91 -3.26
CA LEU A 68 -12.37 -12.19 -3.80
C LEU A 68 -12.09 -11.55 -5.17
N GLY A 69 -10.84 -11.56 -5.64
CA GLY A 69 -10.46 -10.70 -6.76
C GLY A 69 -10.54 -9.21 -6.39
N THR A 70 -10.19 -8.34 -7.31
CA THR A 70 -10.22 -6.88 -7.10
C THR A 70 -10.49 -6.15 -8.41
N SER A 71 -10.98 -4.92 -8.33
CA SER A 71 -11.11 -4.04 -9.48
C SER A 71 -10.68 -2.61 -9.15
N ARG A 72 -10.39 -1.82 -10.19
CA ARG A 72 -10.12 -0.38 -10.09
C ARG A 72 -11.34 0.45 -10.47
N GLU A 73 -12.55 -0.12 -10.35
CA GLU A 73 -13.82 0.59 -10.59
C GLU A 73 -13.93 1.81 -9.66
N LYS A 74 -14.31 2.93 -10.26
CA LYS A 74 -14.51 4.22 -9.57
C LYS A 74 -15.98 4.65 -9.73
N PRO A 75 -16.91 4.20 -8.87
CA PRO A 75 -18.35 4.42 -9.04
C PRO A 75 -18.76 5.89 -9.19
N PHE A 76 -17.99 6.80 -8.60
CA PHE A 76 -18.24 8.25 -8.66
C PHE A 76 -17.51 8.97 -9.81
N LYS A 77 -16.79 8.25 -10.69
CA LYS A 77 -16.20 8.86 -11.88
C LYS A 77 -17.31 9.05 -12.92
N LYS A 78 -17.60 10.31 -13.25
CA LYS A 78 -18.53 10.61 -14.35
C LYS A 78 -17.92 10.12 -15.66
N ILE A 79 -18.69 9.32 -16.41
CA ILE A 79 -18.39 8.95 -17.79
C ILE A 79 -19.23 9.90 -18.65
N LEU A 80 -18.58 10.64 -19.55
CA LEU A 80 -19.27 11.49 -20.51
C LEU A 80 -20.25 10.60 -21.32
N ASN A 81 -21.53 11.03 -21.42
CA ASN A 81 -22.58 10.33 -22.15
C ASN A 81 -23.09 9.00 -21.55
N SER A 82 -22.85 8.71 -20.26
CA SER A 82 -23.48 7.59 -19.57
C SER A 82 -24.58 8.13 -18.63
N GLU A 83 -25.80 7.60 -18.79
CA GLU A 83 -26.92 7.83 -17.85
C GLU A 83 -26.78 6.98 -16.57
N ASP A 84 -25.82 6.08 -16.51
CA ASP A 84 -25.64 5.13 -15.42
C ASP A 84 -25.20 5.84 -14.13
N ASN A 85 -26.11 5.94 -13.19
CA ASN A 85 -25.79 6.40 -11.84
C ASN A 85 -25.29 5.22 -10.99
N LYS A 86 -24.06 4.80 -11.23
CA LYS A 86 -23.42 3.67 -10.51
C LYS A 86 -23.57 3.75 -8.98
N PRO A 87 -23.43 4.91 -8.33
CA PRO A 87 -23.66 5.02 -6.88
C PRO A 87 -25.08 4.62 -6.45
N LEU A 88 -26.12 4.98 -7.22
CA LEU A 88 -27.49 4.59 -6.92
C LEU A 88 -27.74 3.11 -7.20
N VAL A 89 -27.13 2.55 -8.23
CA VAL A 89 -27.16 1.09 -8.48
C VAL A 89 -26.53 0.33 -7.31
N ILE A 90 -25.40 0.80 -6.78
CA ILE A 90 -24.75 0.22 -5.60
C ILE A 90 -25.68 0.28 -4.38
N LEU A 91 -26.33 1.43 -4.15
CA LEU A 91 -27.28 1.58 -3.03
C LEU A 91 -28.49 0.64 -3.17
N GLN A 92 -29.00 0.46 -4.39
CA GLN A 92 -30.09 -0.47 -4.64
C GLN A 92 -29.64 -1.91 -4.42
N ASN A 93 -28.49 -2.30 -4.97
CA ASN A 93 -27.93 -3.64 -4.79
C ASN A 93 -27.62 -3.96 -3.33
N TYR A 94 -27.14 -2.99 -2.55
CA TYR A 94 -26.93 -3.12 -1.11
C TYR A 94 -28.25 -3.52 -0.40
N LYS A 95 -29.35 -2.87 -0.75
CA LYS A 95 -30.69 -3.18 -0.20
C LYS A 95 -31.20 -4.53 -0.70
N ASP A 96 -31.13 -4.79 -2.00
CA ASP A 96 -31.60 -6.04 -2.63
C ASP A 96 -30.88 -7.29 -2.08
N LEU A 97 -29.60 -7.15 -1.79
CA LEU A 97 -28.77 -8.21 -1.20
C LEU A 97 -29.00 -8.35 0.31
N GLY A 98 -29.81 -7.49 0.93
CA GLY A 98 -30.10 -7.50 2.36
C GLY A 98 -28.86 -7.30 3.22
N LEU A 99 -27.90 -6.50 2.75
CA LEU A 99 -26.68 -6.23 3.51
C LEU A 99 -26.97 -5.19 4.60
N ASP A 100 -26.46 -5.45 5.81
CA ASP A 100 -26.52 -4.51 6.94
C ASP A 100 -25.28 -3.61 6.99
N CYS A 101 -24.15 -4.06 6.45
CA CYS A 101 -22.89 -3.32 6.38
C CYS A 101 -22.02 -3.84 5.24
N ILE A 102 -21.12 -2.99 4.70
CA ILE A 102 -20.05 -3.39 3.78
C ILE A 102 -18.70 -3.05 4.41
N VAL A 103 -17.79 -4.03 4.48
CA VAL A 103 -16.39 -3.83 4.80
C VAL A 103 -15.61 -3.62 3.51
N CYS A 104 -15.04 -2.41 3.34
CA CYS A 104 -14.28 -1.99 2.17
C CYS A 104 -12.77 -2.09 2.47
N ILE A 105 -12.11 -3.13 1.94
CA ILE A 105 -10.66 -3.34 2.08
C ILE A 105 -9.95 -2.65 0.93
N GLY A 106 -9.18 -1.57 1.18
CA GLY A 106 -8.49 -0.87 0.11
C GLY A 106 -7.69 0.36 0.51
N GLY A 107 -6.99 0.95 -0.46
CA GLY A 107 -6.18 2.16 -0.30
C GLY A 107 -7.00 3.45 -0.35
N ASN A 108 -6.32 4.61 -0.49
CA ASN A 108 -6.91 5.95 -0.48
C ASN A 108 -8.14 6.11 -1.38
N GLY A 109 -8.08 5.59 -2.61
CA GLY A 109 -9.20 5.65 -3.55
C GLY A 109 -10.42 4.89 -3.07
N THR A 110 -10.22 3.72 -2.44
CA THR A 110 -11.29 2.90 -1.85
C THR A 110 -11.89 3.59 -0.63
N GLN A 111 -11.08 4.14 0.27
CA GLN A 111 -11.56 4.87 1.46
C GLN A 111 -12.38 6.11 1.05
N LYS A 112 -11.94 6.84 0.02
CA LYS A 112 -12.71 7.97 -0.55
C LYS A 112 -14.04 7.51 -1.14
N THR A 113 -14.09 6.36 -1.81
CA THR A 113 -15.32 5.78 -2.35
C THR A 113 -16.24 5.32 -1.21
N ALA A 114 -15.68 4.64 -0.21
CA ALA A 114 -16.38 4.21 1.00
C ALA A 114 -17.07 5.40 1.72
N TYR A 115 -16.33 6.50 1.92
CA TYR A 115 -16.90 7.73 2.49
C TYR A 115 -18.08 8.26 1.66
N LYS A 116 -17.94 8.35 0.33
CA LYS A 116 -19.01 8.85 -0.52
C LYS A 116 -20.26 7.94 -0.50
N LEU A 117 -20.08 6.62 -0.44
CA LEU A 117 -21.18 5.66 -0.33
C LEU A 117 -21.85 5.74 1.05
N SER A 118 -21.09 5.96 2.13
CA SER A 118 -21.69 6.16 3.45
C SER A 118 -22.59 7.39 3.51
N ARG A 119 -22.25 8.44 2.75
CA ARG A 119 -23.10 9.64 2.61
C ARG A 119 -24.41 9.38 1.87
N LEU A 120 -24.54 8.27 1.16
CA LEU A 120 -25.78 7.81 0.53
C LEU A 120 -26.62 6.89 1.44
N GLY A 121 -26.18 6.65 2.68
CA GLY A 121 -26.90 5.84 3.66
C GLY A 121 -26.48 4.37 3.69
N ILE A 122 -25.36 4.00 3.08
CA ILE A 122 -24.78 2.65 3.21
C ILE A 122 -23.93 2.59 4.47
N ASN A 123 -24.16 1.63 5.34
CA ASN A 123 -23.29 1.37 6.47
C ASN A 123 -21.97 0.78 5.98
N ILE A 124 -20.85 1.43 6.28
CA ILE A 124 -19.52 1.03 5.78
C ILE A 124 -18.49 1.08 6.90
N ILE A 125 -17.60 0.08 6.89
CA ILE A 125 -16.32 0.09 7.60
C ILE A 125 -15.20 0.02 6.58
N GLY A 126 -14.26 0.96 6.64
CA GLY A 126 -13.03 0.95 5.86
C GLY A 126 -11.94 0.13 6.54
N VAL A 127 -11.13 -0.60 5.75
CA VAL A 127 -9.91 -1.24 6.23
C VAL A 127 -8.75 -0.80 5.35
N PRO A 128 -7.70 -0.16 5.93
CA PRO A 128 -6.60 0.40 5.16
C PRO A 128 -5.68 -0.69 4.62
N LYS A 129 -5.56 -0.77 3.30
CA LYS A 129 -4.82 -1.79 2.58
C LYS A 129 -4.01 -1.15 1.46
N THR A 130 -2.68 -1.15 1.56
CA THR A 130 -1.75 -0.77 0.51
C THR A 130 -0.32 -1.14 0.89
N ILE A 131 0.54 -1.40 -0.09
CA ILE A 131 1.99 -1.52 0.12
C ILE A 131 2.66 -0.16 0.28
N ASP A 132 1.99 0.92 -0.11
CA ASP A 132 2.57 2.28 -0.18
C ASP A 132 2.61 2.99 1.18
N ASN A 133 1.93 2.45 2.20
CA ASN A 133 1.76 3.03 3.55
C ASN A 133 1.26 4.49 3.54
N ASP A 134 0.51 4.87 2.51
CA ASP A 134 0.10 6.24 2.21
C ASP A 134 -1.33 6.59 2.66
N VAL A 135 -2.04 5.68 3.35
CA VAL A 135 -3.39 5.95 3.85
C VAL A 135 -3.31 6.82 5.10
N TYR A 136 -3.98 7.98 5.04
CA TYR A 136 -4.06 8.91 6.16
C TYR A 136 -4.89 8.32 7.30
N GLY A 137 -4.54 8.66 8.55
CA GLY A 137 -5.27 8.24 9.76
C GLY A 137 -4.90 6.85 10.29
N THR A 138 -3.82 6.26 9.78
CA THR A 138 -3.22 5.03 10.32
C THR A 138 -1.70 5.12 10.27
N ASP A 139 -1.01 4.62 11.28
CA ASP A 139 0.45 4.60 11.32
C ASP A 139 1.02 3.62 10.30
N ILE A 140 0.35 2.49 10.11
CA ILE A 140 0.81 1.45 9.19
C ILE A 140 -0.37 0.78 8.48
N THR A 141 -0.14 0.39 7.22
CA THR A 141 -1.05 -0.42 6.43
C THR A 141 -0.48 -1.82 6.26
N PHE A 142 -1.32 -2.86 6.28
CA PHE A 142 -0.83 -4.19 5.92
C PHE A 142 -0.51 -4.30 4.42
N GLY A 143 0.45 -5.13 4.11
CA GLY A 143 1.09 -5.24 2.80
C GLY A 143 2.38 -4.44 2.69
N PHE A 144 2.54 -3.40 3.52
CA PHE A 144 3.73 -2.56 3.52
C PHE A 144 4.98 -3.33 4.00
N ASP A 145 4.91 -4.01 5.14
CA ASP A 145 6.05 -4.77 5.67
C ASP A 145 6.49 -5.88 4.71
N SER A 146 5.54 -6.59 4.10
CA SER A 146 5.85 -7.59 3.07
C SER A 146 6.57 -6.99 1.87
N ALA A 147 6.13 -5.81 1.40
CA ALA A 147 6.76 -5.12 0.28
C ALA A 147 8.15 -4.58 0.63
N VAL A 148 8.34 -4.07 1.87
CA VAL A 148 9.66 -3.67 2.39
C VAL A 148 10.60 -4.87 2.39
N ASN A 149 10.17 -6.03 2.89
CA ASN A 149 10.99 -7.24 2.90
C ASN A 149 11.42 -7.66 1.49
N ILE A 150 10.50 -7.66 0.51
CA ILE A 150 10.81 -8.01 -0.88
C ILE A 150 11.80 -7.00 -1.49
N ALA A 151 11.59 -5.71 -1.27
CA ALA A 151 12.46 -4.67 -1.79
C ALA A 151 13.85 -4.72 -1.14
N THR A 152 13.92 -4.96 0.17
CA THR A 152 15.18 -5.11 0.91
C THR A 152 15.96 -6.33 0.41
N GLU A 153 15.32 -7.49 0.25
CA GLU A 153 15.96 -8.69 -0.31
C GLU A 153 16.52 -8.44 -1.72
N ALA A 154 15.80 -7.70 -2.55
CA ALA A 154 16.28 -7.34 -3.87
C ALA A 154 17.51 -6.41 -3.80
N ILE A 155 17.52 -5.43 -2.90
CA ILE A 155 18.66 -4.52 -2.68
C ILE A 155 19.88 -5.32 -2.16
N ASP A 156 19.70 -6.22 -1.20
CA ASP A 156 20.75 -7.06 -0.64
C ASP A 156 21.47 -7.87 -1.72
N ARG A 157 20.71 -8.42 -2.67
CA ARG A 157 21.27 -9.16 -3.82
C ARG A 157 22.12 -8.28 -4.74
N LEU A 158 21.82 -6.99 -4.84
CA LEU A 158 22.55 -6.06 -5.70
C LEU A 158 23.91 -5.64 -5.11
N HIS A 159 24.10 -5.66 -3.80
CA HIS A 159 25.38 -5.30 -3.19
C HIS A 159 26.55 -6.14 -3.70
N SER A 160 26.38 -7.46 -3.81
CA SER A 160 27.44 -8.37 -4.25
C SER A 160 27.87 -8.09 -5.70
N THR A 161 26.90 -7.90 -6.60
CA THR A 161 27.21 -7.60 -8.00
C THR A 161 27.73 -6.18 -8.18
N ALA A 162 27.19 -5.18 -7.45
CA ALA A 162 27.67 -3.81 -7.45
C ALA A 162 29.17 -3.74 -7.02
N SER A 163 29.50 -4.44 -5.94
CA SER A 163 30.87 -4.53 -5.43
C SER A 163 31.83 -5.22 -6.41
N SER A 164 31.42 -6.35 -7.00
CA SER A 164 32.24 -7.12 -7.95
C SER A 164 32.59 -6.33 -9.20
N HIS A 165 31.67 -5.54 -9.69
CA HIS A 165 31.81 -4.75 -10.92
C HIS A 165 32.16 -3.28 -10.70
N LYS A 166 32.20 -2.81 -9.45
CA LYS A 166 32.47 -1.41 -9.07
C LYS A 166 31.53 -0.42 -9.75
N ARG A 167 30.21 -0.73 -9.71
CA ARG A 167 29.16 0.00 -10.41
C ARG A 167 28.26 0.77 -9.44
N VAL A 168 27.51 1.71 -9.99
CA VAL A 168 26.33 2.28 -9.30
C VAL A 168 25.11 1.45 -9.69
N MET A 169 24.36 0.97 -8.70
CA MET A 169 23.08 0.31 -8.90
C MET A 169 21.95 1.28 -8.49
N VAL A 170 21.05 1.57 -9.42
CA VAL A 170 19.87 2.40 -9.17
C VAL A 170 18.64 1.50 -9.12
N VAL A 171 17.94 1.48 -8.00
CA VAL A 171 16.80 0.58 -7.74
C VAL A 171 15.52 1.40 -7.59
N GLU A 172 14.59 1.24 -8.52
CA GLU A 172 13.26 1.84 -8.40
C GLU A 172 12.33 0.92 -7.62
N VAL A 173 11.71 1.48 -6.58
CA VAL A 173 10.68 0.81 -5.78
C VAL A 173 9.34 1.51 -5.91
N MET A 174 8.26 0.76 -5.70
CA MET A 174 6.89 1.29 -5.69
C MET A 174 6.70 2.28 -4.53
N GLY A 175 5.51 2.78 -4.34
CA GLY A 175 5.14 3.73 -3.29
C GLY A 175 4.17 4.80 -3.77
N HIS A 176 3.77 4.74 -5.04
CA HIS A 176 2.87 5.69 -5.70
C HIS A 176 3.39 7.14 -5.56
N LYS A 177 2.77 7.97 -4.71
CA LYS A 177 3.16 9.38 -4.49
C LYS A 177 3.92 9.60 -3.19
N ALA A 178 4.18 8.54 -2.42
CA ALA A 178 4.82 8.61 -1.12
C ALA A 178 6.13 7.80 -1.10
N GLY A 179 7.11 8.29 -0.38
CA GLY A 179 8.45 7.71 -0.29
C GLY A 179 8.62 6.63 0.78
N TRP A 180 7.54 6.20 1.46
CA TRP A 180 7.63 5.27 2.58
C TRP A 180 8.39 3.99 2.25
N LEU A 181 8.05 3.36 1.12
CA LEU A 181 8.68 2.09 0.72
C LEU A 181 10.16 2.28 0.39
N ALA A 182 10.51 3.36 -0.33
CA ALA A 182 11.90 3.70 -0.64
C ALA A 182 12.70 4.00 0.62
N LEU A 183 12.13 4.74 1.57
CA LEU A 183 12.79 5.06 2.83
C LEU A 183 13.10 3.80 3.64
N TYR A 184 12.07 2.96 3.88
CA TYR A 184 12.22 1.78 4.73
C TYR A 184 13.10 0.71 4.08
N ALA A 185 12.88 0.39 2.80
CA ALA A 185 13.68 -0.59 2.09
C ALA A 185 15.12 -0.11 1.84
N GLY A 186 15.30 1.18 1.52
CA GLY A 186 16.61 1.77 1.33
C GLY A 186 17.45 1.80 2.62
N MET A 187 16.83 2.15 3.75
CA MET A 187 17.50 2.10 5.06
C MET A 187 17.86 0.67 5.45
N ALA A 188 16.91 -0.25 5.35
CA ALA A 188 17.13 -1.65 5.71
C ALA A 188 18.12 -2.36 4.79
N GLY A 189 18.10 -2.07 3.48
CA GLY A 189 19.01 -2.62 2.48
C GLY A 189 20.33 -1.89 2.36
N GLY A 190 20.66 -0.93 3.24
CA GLY A 190 21.97 -0.27 3.27
C GLY A 190 22.25 0.61 2.05
N ALA A 191 21.24 1.28 1.50
CA ALA A 191 21.42 2.22 0.41
C ALA A 191 22.31 3.41 0.83
N ASP A 192 23.10 3.90 -0.10
CA ASP A 192 23.95 5.07 0.09
C ASP A 192 23.23 6.38 -0.21
N ILE A 193 22.23 6.28 -1.08
CA ILE A 193 21.36 7.41 -1.50
C ILE A 193 19.93 6.90 -1.57
N ILE A 194 18.99 7.65 -0.99
CA ILE A 194 17.55 7.36 -0.99
C ILE A 194 16.81 8.60 -1.48
N LEU A 195 16.05 8.47 -2.57
CA LEU A 195 15.37 9.60 -3.20
C LEU A 195 13.86 9.49 -3.02
N LEU A 196 13.27 10.47 -2.35
CA LEU A 196 11.87 10.53 -1.95
C LEU A 196 11.11 11.61 -2.71
N PRO A 197 9.85 11.35 -3.14
CA PRO A 197 9.03 12.35 -3.82
C PRO A 197 8.81 13.63 -2.99
N GLU A 198 8.75 13.48 -1.67
CA GLU A 198 8.51 14.55 -0.71
C GLU A 198 9.65 15.57 -0.62
N MET A 199 10.88 15.12 -0.94
CA MET A 199 12.09 15.95 -0.80
C MET A 199 12.61 16.45 -2.16
N GLY A 200 12.20 15.80 -3.26
CA GLY A 200 12.79 16.03 -4.57
C GLY A 200 14.23 15.52 -4.65
N PHE A 201 15.02 16.06 -5.57
CA PHE A 201 16.44 15.73 -5.69
C PHE A 201 17.21 16.82 -6.45
N ASN A 202 18.51 16.88 -6.19
CA ASN A 202 19.50 17.65 -6.95
C ASN A 202 20.53 16.66 -7.51
N ILE A 203 20.68 16.61 -8.83
CA ILE A 203 21.54 15.62 -9.49
C ILE A 203 23.01 15.87 -9.22
N GLU A 204 23.43 17.12 -9.06
CA GLU A 204 24.80 17.49 -8.71
C GLU A 204 25.18 16.94 -7.33
N LYS A 205 24.27 17.05 -6.35
CA LYS A 205 24.48 16.50 -5.00
C LYS A 205 24.58 14.98 -4.99
N ILE A 206 23.79 14.30 -5.82
CA ILE A 206 23.84 12.85 -6.00
C ILE A 206 25.22 12.45 -6.55
N ASN A 207 25.67 13.10 -7.62
CA ASN A 207 26.97 12.84 -8.25
C ASN A 207 28.14 13.15 -7.31
N GLU A 208 28.09 14.29 -6.61
CA GLU A 208 29.08 14.64 -5.60
C GLU A 208 29.21 13.57 -4.53
N LYS A 209 28.08 13.06 -4.01
CA LYS A 209 28.06 11.99 -3.03
C LYS A 209 28.71 10.69 -3.54
N ILE A 210 28.42 10.30 -4.79
CA ILE A 210 29.01 9.12 -5.42
C ILE A 210 30.52 9.27 -5.56
N LEU A 211 30.98 10.43 -6.06
CA LEU A 211 32.41 10.72 -6.22
C LEU A 211 33.14 10.80 -4.88
N GLN A 212 32.56 11.39 -3.84
CA GLN A 212 33.11 11.37 -2.48
C GLN A 212 33.28 9.96 -1.94
N ARG A 213 32.31 9.08 -2.19
CA ARG A 213 32.40 7.67 -1.78
C ARG A 213 33.52 6.95 -2.50
N LEU A 214 33.65 7.15 -3.82
CA LEU A 214 34.73 6.57 -4.62
C LEU A 214 36.10 7.03 -4.10
N ALA A 215 36.25 8.33 -3.85
CA ALA A 215 37.50 8.91 -3.29
C ALA A 215 37.82 8.35 -1.89
N ALA A 216 36.80 7.99 -1.10
CA ALA A 216 36.95 7.35 0.20
C ALA A 216 37.21 5.82 0.12
N GLY A 217 37.50 5.29 -1.07
CA GLY A 217 37.77 3.86 -1.28
C GLY A 217 36.54 2.95 -1.28
N LYS A 218 35.33 3.51 -1.45
CA LYS A 218 34.06 2.78 -1.58
C LYS A 218 33.70 2.67 -3.08
N PRO A 219 34.02 1.56 -3.76
CA PRO A 219 34.05 1.50 -5.23
C PRO A 219 32.67 1.34 -5.88
N TYR A 220 31.60 1.20 -5.11
CA TYR A 220 30.23 1.08 -5.61
C TYR A 220 29.25 1.89 -4.78
N SER A 221 28.06 2.14 -5.32
CA SER A 221 26.98 2.77 -4.59
C SER A 221 25.62 2.17 -4.95
N ILE A 222 24.74 2.12 -3.96
CA ILE A 222 23.32 1.75 -4.12
C ILE A 222 22.47 3.01 -3.98
N VAL A 223 21.66 3.28 -5.00
CA VAL A 223 20.71 4.41 -5.04
C VAL A 223 19.30 3.84 -5.10
N VAL A 224 18.48 4.11 -4.10
CA VAL A 224 17.08 3.70 -4.08
C VAL A 224 16.21 4.89 -4.46
N VAL A 225 15.32 4.68 -5.42
CA VAL A 225 14.47 5.71 -6.02
C VAL A 225 13.00 5.32 -5.86
N ALA A 226 12.19 6.20 -5.27
CA ALA A 226 10.74 6.01 -5.26
C ALA A 226 10.13 6.27 -6.65
N GLU A 227 9.23 5.42 -7.12
CA GLU A 227 8.54 5.56 -8.44
C GLU A 227 7.81 6.90 -8.61
N GLY A 228 7.37 7.50 -7.49
CA GLY A 228 6.64 8.77 -7.47
C GLY A 228 7.51 10.01 -7.64
N LEU A 229 8.82 9.86 -7.72
CA LEU A 229 9.74 10.99 -7.89
C LEU A 229 9.59 11.58 -9.30
N ALA A 230 9.36 12.89 -9.39
CA ALA A 230 9.18 13.56 -10.67
C ALA A 230 10.54 13.87 -11.33
N ALA A 231 10.72 13.47 -12.59
CA ALA A 231 11.90 13.74 -13.41
C ALA A 231 11.49 14.21 -14.82
N GLY A 232 10.69 15.27 -14.88
CA GLY A 232 10.12 15.77 -16.14
C GLY A 232 9.15 14.76 -16.78
N GLN A 233 9.40 14.39 -18.05
CA GLN A 233 8.58 13.40 -18.79
C GLN A 233 9.10 11.96 -18.71
N SER A 234 10.32 11.76 -18.19
CA SER A 234 10.96 10.46 -18.03
C SER A 234 10.66 9.86 -16.66
N ARG A 235 10.80 8.53 -16.53
CA ARG A 235 10.85 7.92 -15.20
C ARG A 235 12.11 8.39 -14.48
N ALA A 236 11.99 8.61 -13.16
CA ALA A 236 13.10 9.11 -12.38
C ALA A 236 14.34 8.20 -12.45
N VAL A 237 14.13 6.87 -12.40
CA VAL A 237 15.24 5.91 -12.48
C VAL A 237 16.03 6.02 -13.77
N ASP A 238 15.37 6.22 -14.92
CA ASP A 238 16.03 6.32 -16.22
C ASP A 238 16.83 7.63 -16.31
N PHE A 239 16.23 8.75 -15.89
CA PHE A 239 16.89 10.05 -15.84
C PHE A 239 18.13 10.05 -14.92
N ILE A 240 17.95 9.59 -13.68
CA ILE A 240 19.00 9.57 -12.66
C ILE A 240 20.16 8.66 -13.10
N SER A 241 19.87 7.47 -13.63
CA SER A 241 20.90 6.55 -14.12
C SER A 241 21.75 7.17 -15.23
N SER A 242 21.09 7.74 -16.24
CA SER A 242 21.78 8.41 -17.35
C SER A 242 22.60 9.61 -16.89
N ALA A 243 22.06 10.42 -15.97
CA ALA A 243 22.74 11.61 -15.47
C ALA A 243 23.97 11.22 -14.63
N ILE A 244 23.89 10.20 -13.77
CA ILE A 244 25.05 9.71 -13.00
C ILE A 244 26.15 9.21 -13.96
N GLU A 245 25.81 8.37 -14.93
CA GLU A 245 26.78 7.80 -15.86
C GLU A 245 27.46 8.90 -16.69
N ASN A 246 26.69 9.85 -17.23
CA ASN A 246 27.23 10.97 -18.03
C ASN A 246 28.15 11.91 -17.23
N MET A 247 27.83 12.18 -15.96
CA MET A 247 28.57 13.16 -15.16
C MET A 247 29.75 12.54 -14.41
N THR A 248 29.68 11.26 -14.05
CA THR A 248 30.73 10.61 -13.25
C THR A 248 31.63 9.68 -14.06
N GLY A 249 31.19 9.23 -15.24
CA GLY A 249 31.87 8.19 -16.03
C GLY A 249 31.82 6.80 -15.40
N ILE A 250 31.09 6.62 -14.30
CA ILE A 250 30.94 5.32 -13.61
C ILE A 250 29.76 4.57 -14.26
N GLU A 251 29.98 3.29 -14.57
CA GLU A 251 28.94 2.44 -15.13
C GLU A 251 27.75 2.33 -14.19
N VAL A 252 26.52 2.57 -14.71
CA VAL A 252 25.28 2.51 -13.95
C VAL A 252 24.39 1.38 -14.45
N ARG A 253 23.73 0.69 -13.55
CA ARG A 253 22.68 -0.29 -13.89
C ARG A 253 21.42 0.02 -13.12
N ALA A 254 20.30 0.14 -13.85
CA ALA A 254 18.98 0.37 -13.28
C ALA A 254 18.22 -0.96 -13.11
N THR A 255 17.51 -1.08 -12.01
CA THR A 255 16.59 -2.20 -11.73
C THR A 255 15.25 -1.63 -11.27
N VAL A 256 14.17 -1.97 -11.97
CA VAL A 256 12.81 -1.60 -11.60
C VAL A 256 12.13 -2.80 -10.97
N LEU A 257 11.84 -2.77 -9.67
CA LEU A 257 11.23 -3.91 -8.98
C LEU A 257 9.76 -4.11 -9.40
N GLY A 258 9.00 -3.03 -9.54
CA GLY A 258 7.63 -3.09 -10.03
C GLY A 258 6.75 -4.03 -9.21
N TYR A 259 5.88 -4.76 -9.90
CA TYR A 259 4.80 -5.56 -9.29
C TYR A 259 5.25 -6.76 -8.46
N ILE A 260 6.52 -7.20 -8.50
CA ILE A 260 6.98 -8.27 -7.60
C ILE A 260 6.81 -7.87 -6.13
N GLN A 261 6.83 -6.57 -5.81
CA GLN A 261 6.61 -6.03 -4.47
C GLN A 261 5.17 -6.21 -3.96
N ARG A 262 4.21 -6.55 -4.83
CA ARG A 262 2.81 -6.83 -4.48
C ARG A 262 2.52 -8.30 -4.27
N GLY A 263 3.43 -9.17 -4.72
CA GLY A 263 3.22 -10.62 -4.76
C GLY A 263 3.69 -11.34 -3.50
N GLY A 264 3.49 -12.63 -3.51
CA GLY A 264 3.98 -13.50 -2.44
C GLY A 264 3.09 -13.55 -1.19
N ASN A 265 3.55 -14.32 -0.23
CA ASN A 265 2.86 -14.51 1.05
C ASN A 265 3.05 -13.27 1.94
N PRO A 266 2.03 -12.89 2.73
CA PRO A 266 2.20 -11.83 3.72
C PRO A 266 3.22 -12.21 4.78
N SER A 267 4.03 -11.24 5.21
CA SER A 267 4.93 -11.40 6.35
C SER A 267 4.14 -11.73 7.64
N PRO A 268 4.77 -12.31 8.66
CA PRO A 268 4.11 -12.52 9.95
C PRO A 268 3.54 -11.23 10.56
N PHE A 269 4.23 -10.11 10.35
CA PHE A 269 3.78 -8.81 10.82
C PHE A 269 2.48 -8.38 10.12
N ASP A 270 2.42 -8.44 8.79
CA ASP A 270 1.23 -8.10 8.01
C ASP A 270 0.06 -9.03 8.31
N ARG A 271 0.29 -10.36 8.51
CA ARG A 271 -0.77 -11.30 8.93
C ARG A 271 -1.40 -10.88 10.24
N ASN A 272 -0.59 -10.49 11.22
CA ASN A 272 -1.06 -10.09 12.55
C ASN A 272 -1.84 -8.78 12.49
N ILE A 273 -1.31 -7.76 11.81
CA ILE A 273 -2.01 -6.47 11.65
C ILE A 273 -3.32 -6.66 10.88
N ALA A 274 -3.29 -7.36 9.76
CA ALA A 274 -4.47 -7.63 8.94
C ALA A 274 -5.57 -8.37 9.72
N THR A 275 -5.19 -9.37 10.53
CA THR A 275 -6.12 -10.11 11.39
C THR A 275 -6.73 -9.20 12.45
N ARG A 276 -5.91 -8.38 13.12
CA ARG A 276 -6.37 -7.45 14.18
C ARG A 276 -7.33 -6.38 13.62
N LEU A 277 -6.98 -5.78 12.46
CA LEU A 277 -7.84 -4.80 11.79
C LEU A 277 -9.17 -5.45 11.37
N GLY A 278 -9.13 -6.69 10.85
CA GLY A 278 -10.34 -7.44 10.49
C GLY A 278 -11.24 -7.73 11.69
N GLY A 279 -10.68 -8.17 12.82
CA GLY A 279 -11.41 -8.39 14.07
C GLY A 279 -12.07 -7.11 14.58
N HIS A 280 -11.32 -6.01 14.65
CA HIS A 280 -11.84 -4.73 15.11
C HIS A 280 -12.92 -4.13 14.18
N ALA A 281 -12.81 -4.35 12.86
CA ALA A 281 -13.87 -3.97 11.93
C ALA A 281 -15.20 -4.66 12.30
N THR A 282 -15.15 -5.92 12.70
CA THR A 282 -16.35 -6.66 13.15
C THR A 282 -16.89 -6.14 14.49
N GLU A 283 -16.02 -5.76 15.43
CA GLU A 283 -16.43 -5.13 16.70
C GLU A 283 -17.17 -3.82 16.47
N LEU A 284 -16.68 -2.97 15.56
CA LEU A 284 -17.35 -1.73 15.18
C LEU A 284 -18.74 -1.99 14.58
N ILE A 285 -18.86 -3.02 13.72
CA ILE A 285 -20.14 -3.43 13.12
C ILE A 285 -21.12 -3.89 14.22
N ALA A 286 -20.67 -4.76 15.13
CA ALA A 286 -21.49 -5.27 16.22
C ALA A 286 -21.97 -4.14 17.15
N SER A 287 -21.16 -3.10 17.31
CA SER A 287 -21.48 -1.90 18.11
C SER A 287 -22.29 -0.83 17.34
N GLY A 288 -22.62 -1.06 16.06
CA GLY A 288 -23.33 -0.06 15.22
C GLY A 288 -22.50 1.17 14.87
N MET A 289 -21.18 1.12 15.00
CA MET A 289 -20.26 2.25 14.75
C MET A 289 -19.81 2.26 13.29
N PHE A 290 -20.66 2.74 12.38
CA PHE A 290 -20.39 2.80 10.96
C PHE A 290 -19.75 4.12 10.52
N GLY A 291 -19.35 4.20 9.24
CA GLY A 291 -18.72 5.41 8.67
C GLY A 291 -17.28 5.61 9.12
N ARG A 292 -16.65 4.58 9.65
CA ARG A 292 -15.28 4.61 10.20
C ARG A 292 -14.32 3.76 9.39
N MET A 293 -13.04 4.09 9.48
CA MET A 293 -11.93 3.25 9.03
C MET A 293 -11.18 2.73 10.26
N VAL A 294 -10.99 1.42 10.35
CA VAL A 294 -10.08 0.85 11.36
C VAL A 294 -8.65 1.30 11.10
N CYS A 295 -7.86 1.49 12.13
CA CYS A 295 -6.49 1.99 12.01
C CYS A 295 -5.56 1.39 13.06
N ILE A 296 -4.27 1.54 12.84
CA ILE A 296 -3.22 1.33 13.85
C ILE A 296 -2.79 2.69 14.36
N ASP A 297 -2.81 2.86 15.67
CA ASP A 297 -2.33 4.02 16.42
C ASP A 297 -1.31 3.53 17.44
N GLY A 298 -0.02 3.71 17.17
CA GLY A 298 1.07 3.08 17.89
C GLY A 298 0.97 1.55 17.86
N TYR A 299 0.74 0.93 19.00
CA TYR A 299 0.54 -0.52 19.12
C TYR A 299 -0.93 -0.96 19.18
N LYS A 300 -1.86 -0.01 19.21
CA LYS A 300 -3.29 -0.29 19.40
C LYS A 300 -4.02 -0.33 18.07
N VAL A 301 -5.07 -1.12 18.00
CA VAL A 301 -6.07 -1.00 16.96
C VAL A 301 -7.13 0.00 17.42
N SER A 302 -7.48 0.92 16.56
CA SER A 302 -8.44 1.99 16.80
C SER A 302 -9.27 2.24 15.54
N SER A 303 -10.01 3.31 15.48
CA SER A 303 -10.74 3.73 14.29
C SER A 303 -10.85 5.25 14.19
N VAL A 304 -10.89 5.74 12.95
CA VAL A 304 -11.08 7.16 12.62
C VAL A 304 -12.29 7.32 11.71
N GLU A 305 -12.90 8.50 11.68
CA GLU A 305 -13.99 8.79 10.76
C GLU A 305 -13.51 8.73 9.29
N LEU A 306 -14.29 8.11 8.40
CA LEU A 306 -13.97 8.11 6.96
C LEU A 306 -13.91 9.51 6.37
N SER A 307 -14.64 10.47 6.95
CA SER A 307 -14.61 11.89 6.57
C SER A 307 -13.23 12.53 6.78
N GLU A 308 -12.47 12.09 7.79
CA GLU A 308 -11.14 12.60 8.10
C GLU A 308 -10.07 12.02 7.17
N VAL A 309 -10.29 10.83 6.64
CA VAL A 309 -9.36 10.10 5.78
C VAL A 309 -9.55 10.44 4.30
N ALA A 310 -10.80 10.61 3.88
CA ALA A 310 -11.18 10.67 2.48
C ALA A 310 -10.50 11.82 1.71
N GLY A 311 -9.64 11.46 0.75
CA GLY A 311 -8.96 12.41 -0.12
C GLY A 311 -7.65 12.97 0.44
N LYS A 312 -7.20 12.51 1.62
CA LYS A 312 -5.90 12.83 2.18
C LYS A 312 -4.89 11.70 1.86
N THR A 313 -3.62 12.04 1.82
CA THR A 313 -2.51 11.10 1.62
C THR A 313 -1.50 11.31 2.75
N LYS A 314 -0.99 10.22 3.32
CA LYS A 314 0.06 10.25 4.32
C LYS A 314 1.41 10.24 3.61
N LEU A 315 2.09 11.36 3.62
CA LEU A 315 3.43 11.55 3.08
C LEU A 315 4.49 11.33 4.17
N VAL A 316 5.74 11.09 3.76
CA VAL A 316 6.89 10.99 4.67
C VAL A 316 7.22 12.39 5.19
N PRO A 317 7.19 12.64 6.51
CA PRO A 317 7.62 13.92 7.07
C PRO A 317 9.12 14.14 6.84
N ALA A 318 9.52 15.36 6.54
CA ALA A 318 10.94 15.69 6.32
C ALA A 318 11.82 15.47 7.56
N ASP A 319 11.22 15.52 8.74
CA ASP A 319 11.83 15.29 10.05
C ASP A 319 11.65 13.84 10.56
N HIS A 320 11.23 12.91 9.69
CA HIS A 320 11.06 11.51 10.05
C HIS A 320 12.35 10.93 10.62
N ASP A 321 12.26 10.17 11.71
CA ASP A 321 13.42 9.64 12.44
C ASP A 321 14.42 8.88 11.55
N LEU A 322 13.97 8.03 10.64
CA LEU A 322 14.84 7.33 9.69
C LEU A 322 15.60 8.29 8.76
N ILE A 323 15.03 9.43 8.36
CA ILE A 323 15.73 10.44 7.56
C ILE A 323 16.83 11.10 8.41
N VAL A 324 16.47 11.49 9.64
CA VAL A 324 17.40 12.11 10.58
C VAL A 324 18.57 11.17 10.90
N GLN A 325 18.29 9.91 11.23
CA GLN A 325 19.34 8.92 11.54
C GLN A 325 20.15 8.55 10.30
N GLY A 326 19.51 8.34 9.14
CA GLY A 326 20.18 8.08 7.88
C GLY A 326 21.20 9.17 7.51
N THR A 327 20.80 10.43 7.64
CA THR A 327 21.67 11.58 7.40
C THR A 327 22.89 11.57 8.33
N LYS A 328 22.69 11.30 9.64
CA LYS A 328 23.81 11.16 10.61
C LYS A 328 24.76 10.00 10.27
N MET A 329 24.26 8.95 9.67
CA MET A 329 25.05 7.80 9.20
C MET A 329 25.70 8.05 7.84
N GLY A 330 25.45 9.21 7.22
CA GLY A 330 26.03 9.60 5.94
C GLY A 330 25.26 9.11 4.72
N ILE A 331 24.03 8.65 4.86
CA ILE A 331 23.13 8.42 3.74
C ILE A 331 22.70 9.76 3.16
N SER A 332 22.70 9.90 1.84
CA SER A 332 22.23 11.10 1.16
C SER A 332 20.75 10.95 0.76
N PHE A 333 19.98 12.00 0.93
CA PHE A 333 18.61 12.09 0.42
C PHE A 333 18.51 12.96 -0.85
N GLY A 334 19.66 13.22 -1.49
CA GLY A 334 19.73 13.93 -2.76
C GLY A 334 19.50 15.45 -2.70
N ILE A 335 19.55 16.07 -1.51
CA ILE A 335 19.33 17.51 -1.28
C ILE A 335 20.54 18.19 -0.66
#